data_2762cc0876a0e2b94e1b71cbe141288e
#
_entry.id   2762cc0876a0e2b94e1b71cbe141288e
#
_cell.length_a   1.000
_cell.length_b   1.000
_cell.length_c   1.000
_cell.angle_alpha   90.00
_cell.angle_beta   90.00
_cell.angle_gamma   90.00
#
_symmetry.space_group_name_H-M   'P 1'
#
loop_
_entity.id
_entity.type
_entity.pdbx_description
1 polymer ?
#
loop_
_entity_poly.entity_id
_entity_poly.type
_entity_poly.pdbx_seq_one_letter_code
_entity_poly.pdbx_strand_id
1 'polypeptide(L)'
;AKTLDQDHYSNKRLKLPGNLLEDLFRVNMKALVQDVLYNFQRLVKRGKFSSIRIIIRDQLITQRMKSAIATGSWPGGRNGISQNIARTNSIDTLSHLQRVVSLLTSTQENFAARALHSTHWGRLCPVETPEGTPIGLRKNLSMLFEISRERTADEKIRKILEGNGLKPVV
;
A
#
# COMPACT_ATOMS: atom_id res chain seq x y z
N ALA A 1 -7.52 -16.78 26.69
CA ALA A 1 -6.97 -16.28 25.42
C ALA A 1 -6.04 -15.13 25.75
N LYS A 2 -4.76 -15.20 25.37
CA LYS A 2 -3.86 -14.05 25.46
C LYS A 2 -4.41 -12.99 24.51
N THR A 3 -4.79 -11.85 25.04
CA THR A 3 -5.14 -10.69 24.21
C THR A 3 -3.90 -10.31 23.41
N LEU A 4 -4.00 -10.42 22.09
CA LEU A 4 -2.94 -10.00 21.19
C LEU A 4 -2.82 -8.47 21.30
N ASP A 5 -1.63 -7.99 21.62
CA ASP A 5 -1.34 -6.56 21.62
C ASP A 5 -1.39 -6.03 20.18
N GLN A 6 -2.39 -5.22 19.90
CA GLN A 6 -2.62 -4.64 18.58
C GLN A 6 -1.50 -3.68 18.16
N ASP A 7 -0.84 -3.03 19.11
CA ASP A 7 0.19 -2.03 18.86
C ASP A 7 1.60 -2.64 18.75
N HIS A 8 1.73 -3.94 19.00
CA HIS A 8 2.99 -4.66 18.88
C HIS A 8 3.43 -4.76 17.41
N TYR A 9 4.65 -4.32 17.09
CA TYR A 9 5.15 -4.23 15.71
C TYR A 9 5.41 -5.57 15.03
N SER A 10 5.45 -6.68 15.73
CA SER A 10 5.45 -8.01 15.10
C SER A 10 4.14 -8.31 14.34
N ASN A 11 3.03 -7.69 14.76
CA ASN A 11 1.71 -7.87 14.16
C ASN A 11 1.42 -6.87 13.03
N LYS A 12 2.32 -5.90 12.81
CA LYS A 12 2.16 -4.87 11.78
C LYS A 12 2.95 -5.23 10.53
N ARG A 13 2.44 -4.81 9.39
CA ARG A 13 3.08 -5.00 8.08
C ARG A 13 3.24 -3.65 7.41
N LEU A 14 4.39 -3.46 6.77
CA LEU A 14 4.69 -2.26 6.02
C LEU A 14 4.28 -2.47 4.55
N LYS A 15 3.41 -1.60 4.04
CA LYS A 15 3.13 -1.54 2.61
C LYS A 15 4.15 -0.62 1.94
N LEU A 16 4.96 -1.18 1.10
CA LEU A 16 5.93 -0.45 0.28
C LEU A 16 5.26 0.24 -0.91
N PRO A 17 5.92 1.24 -1.52
CA PRO A 17 5.39 1.92 -2.71
C PRO A 17 5.01 0.96 -3.84
N GLY A 18 5.77 -0.12 -4.05
CA GLY A 18 5.45 -1.14 -5.05
C GLY A 18 4.12 -1.85 -4.79
N ASN A 19 3.84 -2.23 -3.54
CA ASN A 19 2.57 -2.85 -3.17
C ASN A 19 1.39 -1.89 -3.35
N LEU A 20 1.61 -0.60 -3.05
CA LEU A 20 0.58 0.42 -3.23
C LEU A 20 0.29 0.67 -4.72
N LEU A 21 1.33 0.71 -5.56
CA LEU A 21 1.19 0.83 -7.01
C LEU A 21 0.50 -0.40 -7.61
N GLU A 22 0.81 -1.60 -7.13
CA GLU A 22 0.13 -2.83 -7.54
C GLU A 22 -1.37 -2.76 -7.21
N ASP A 23 -1.74 -2.37 -5.99
CA ASP A 23 -3.14 -2.19 -5.59
C ASP A 23 -3.86 -1.20 -6.53
N LEU A 24 -3.23 -0.06 -6.82
CA LEU A 24 -3.77 0.96 -7.72
C LEU A 24 -3.96 0.43 -9.15
N PHE A 25 -2.95 -0.25 -9.68
CA PHE A 25 -2.99 -0.82 -11.03
C PHE A 25 -4.07 -1.90 -11.13
N ARG A 26 -4.16 -2.79 -10.15
CA ARG A 26 -5.16 -3.87 -10.10
C ARG A 26 -6.59 -3.33 -10.15
N VAL A 27 -6.88 -2.29 -9.39
CA VAL A 27 -8.21 -1.66 -9.39
C VAL A 27 -8.51 -1.02 -10.75
N ASN A 28 -7.53 -0.34 -11.34
CA ASN A 28 -7.70 0.31 -12.64
C ASN A 28 -7.85 -0.71 -13.79
N MET A 29 -7.12 -1.82 -13.74
CA MET A 29 -7.28 -2.94 -14.70
C MET A 29 -8.69 -3.55 -14.59
N LYS A 30 -9.16 -3.80 -13.38
CA LYS A 30 -10.53 -4.31 -13.18
C LYS A 30 -11.58 -3.35 -13.78
N ALA A 31 -11.39 -2.06 -13.57
CA ALA A 31 -12.29 -1.04 -14.14
C ALA A 31 -12.22 -1.00 -15.68
N LEU A 32 -11.03 -1.18 -16.28
CA LEU A 32 -10.89 -1.28 -17.73
C LEU A 32 -11.64 -2.49 -18.29
N VAL A 33 -11.47 -3.66 -17.67
CA VAL A 33 -12.18 -4.88 -18.11
C VAL A 33 -13.69 -4.70 -18.05
N GLN A 34 -14.20 -4.09 -16.98
CA GLN A 34 -15.63 -3.80 -16.85
C GLN A 34 -16.12 -2.80 -17.92
N ASP A 35 -15.31 -1.78 -18.22
CA ASP A 35 -15.63 -0.81 -19.26
C ASP A 35 -15.68 -1.45 -20.66
N VAL A 36 -14.72 -2.29 -20.97
CA VAL A 36 -14.66 -3.04 -22.24
C VAL A 36 -15.89 -3.95 -22.37
N LEU A 37 -16.24 -4.71 -21.34
CA LEU A 37 -17.42 -5.56 -21.31
C LEU A 37 -18.71 -4.75 -21.55
N TYR A 38 -18.87 -3.64 -20.84
CA TYR A 38 -20.02 -2.77 -21.00
C TYR A 38 -20.13 -2.21 -22.42
N ASN A 39 -19.02 -1.69 -22.98
CA ASN A 39 -19.00 -1.16 -24.34
C ASN A 39 -19.30 -2.25 -25.38
N PHE A 40 -18.74 -3.43 -25.21
CA PHE A 40 -19.01 -4.58 -26.08
C PHE A 40 -20.49 -4.97 -26.06
N GLN A 41 -21.06 -5.17 -24.88
CA GLN A 41 -22.48 -5.51 -24.73
C GLN A 41 -23.41 -4.45 -25.35
N ARG A 42 -23.07 -3.17 -25.17
CA ARG A 42 -23.81 -2.05 -25.77
C ARG A 42 -23.79 -2.06 -27.30
N LEU A 43 -22.65 -2.40 -27.90
CA LEU A 43 -22.49 -2.50 -29.35
C LEU A 43 -23.27 -3.69 -29.92
N VAL A 44 -23.15 -4.86 -29.27
CA VAL A 44 -23.89 -6.07 -29.65
C VAL A 44 -25.41 -5.83 -29.62
N LYS A 45 -25.93 -5.21 -28.55
CA LYS A 45 -27.35 -4.86 -28.44
C LYS A 45 -27.82 -3.91 -29.56
N ARG A 46 -26.94 -3.11 -30.12
CA ARG A 46 -27.24 -2.19 -31.24
C ARG A 46 -27.01 -2.81 -32.62
N GLY A 47 -26.63 -4.09 -32.70
CA GLY A 47 -26.31 -4.77 -33.94
C GLY A 47 -25.12 -4.18 -34.71
N LYS A 48 -24.25 -3.40 -34.03
CA LYS A 48 -23.07 -2.78 -34.64
C LYS A 48 -21.83 -3.55 -34.25
N PHE A 49 -21.17 -4.16 -35.20
CA PHE A 49 -19.85 -4.76 -35.02
C PHE A 49 -18.78 -3.71 -35.32
N SER A 50 -18.05 -3.30 -34.30
CA SER A 50 -16.96 -2.35 -34.40
C SER A 50 -15.63 -3.02 -34.12
N SER A 51 -14.55 -2.43 -34.63
CA SER A 51 -13.20 -2.89 -34.32
C SER A 51 -12.93 -2.87 -32.81
N ILE A 52 -12.19 -3.85 -32.31
CA ILE A 52 -11.75 -3.96 -30.90
C ILE A 52 -11.08 -2.65 -30.42
N ARG A 53 -10.36 -1.96 -31.29
CA ARG A 53 -9.72 -0.67 -30.98
C ARG A 53 -10.71 0.42 -30.55
N ILE A 54 -11.94 0.38 -31.04
CA ILE A 54 -13.00 1.35 -30.68
C ILE A 54 -13.64 0.98 -29.34
N ILE A 55 -13.63 -0.31 -28.99
CA ILE A 55 -14.22 -0.83 -27.77
C ILE A 55 -13.31 -0.52 -26.56
N ILE A 56 -12.01 -0.62 -26.76
CA ILE A 56 -11.00 -0.39 -25.71
C ILE A 56 -10.67 1.09 -25.67
N ARG A 57 -10.91 1.71 -24.52
CA ARG A 57 -10.43 3.07 -24.23
C ARG A 57 -9.00 3.03 -23.74
N ASP A 58 -8.05 3.22 -24.64
CA ASP A 58 -6.61 3.14 -24.39
C ASP A 58 -6.12 4.10 -23.29
N GLN A 59 -6.69 5.30 -23.21
CA GLN A 59 -6.29 6.32 -22.25
C GLN A 59 -6.85 6.13 -20.84
N LEU A 60 -7.79 5.21 -20.63
CA LEU A 60 -8.49 5.07 -19.34
C LEU A 60 -7.52 4.80 -18.18
N ILE A 61 -6.62 3.85 -18.34
CA ILE A 61 -5.62 3.50 -17.31
C ILE A 61 -4.69 4.67 -17.08
N THR A 62 -4.14 5.24 -18.16
CA THR A 62 -3.19 6.34 -18.07
C THR A 62 -3.77 7.55 -17.36
N GLN A 63 -5.00 7.94 -17.68
CA GLN A 63 -5.67 9.07 -17.03
C GLN A 63 -5.93 8.79 -15.56
N ARG A 64 -6.41 7.59 -15.20
CA ARG A 64 -6.66 7.22 -13.80
C ARG A 64 -5.38 7.14 -12.98
N MET A 65 -4.31 6.57 -13.55
CA MET A 65 -3.01 6.52 -12.88
C MET A 65 -2.44 7.93 -12.67
N LYS A 66 -2.46 8.77 -13.70
CA LYS A 66 -2.03 10.17 -13.60
C LYS A 66 -2.84 10.94 -12.56
N SER A 67 -4.17 10.79 -12.56
CA SER A 67 -5.03 11.44 -11.58
C SER A 67 -4.71 11.00 -10.15
N ALA A 68 -4.57 9.70 -9.91
CA ALA A 68 -4.23 9.18 -8.58
C ALA A 68 -2.88 9.70 -8.08
N ILE A 69 -1.87 9.75 -8.94
CA ILE A 69 -0.54 10.27 -8.58
C ILE A 69 -0.60 11.78 -8.33
N ALA A 70 -1.32 12.53 -9.16
CA ALA A 70 -1.38 13.99 -9.05
C ALA A 70 -2.18 14.47 -7.83
N THR A 71 -3.28 13.79 -7.51
CA THR A 71 -4.15 14.19 -6.38
C THR A 71 -3.77 13.55 -5.06
N GLY A 72 -2.99 12.46 -5.10
CA GLY A 72 -2.67 11.66 -3.90
C GLY A 72 -3.82 10.82 -3.39
N SER A 73 -4.98 10.85 -4.04
CA SER A 73 -6.16 10.06 -3.65
C SER A 73 -6.16 8.72 -4.38
N TRP A 74 -5.98 7.65 -3.61
CA TRP A 74 -5.86 6.30 -4.13
C TRP A 74 -7.08 5.44 -3.76
N PRO A 75 -7.33 4.34 -4.46
CA PRO A 75 -8.46 3.45 -4.17
C PRO A 75 -8.49 2.97 -2.72
N GLY A 76 -9.70 2.78 -2.19
CA GLY A 76 -9.91 2.33 -0.81
C GLY A 76 -9.91 3.48 0.21
N GLY A 77 -10.21 4.71 -0.22
CA GLY A 77 -10.31 5.88 0.67
C GLY A 77 -8.96 6.36 1.21
N ARG A 78 -7.87 5.96 0.57
CA ARG A 78 -6.52 6.34 0.97
C ARG A 78 -6.13 7.66 0.35
N ASN A 79 -6.02 8.69 1.18
CA ASN A 79 -5.60 10.03 0.76
C ASN A 79 -4.17 10.32 1.22
N GLY A 80 -3.46 11.15 0.46
CA GLY A 80 -2.11 11.58 0.78
C GLY A 80 -1.04 10.49 0.59
N ILE A 81 -1.30 9.49 -0.29
CA ILE A 81 -0.31 8.47 -0.64
C ILE A 81 0.80 9.09 -1.49
N SER A 82 0.43 9.80 -2.56
CA SER A 82 1.37 10.58 -3.34
C SER A 82 1.51 11.98 -2.73
N GLN A 83 2.72 12.40 -2.48
CA GLN A 83 3.04 13.69 -1.86
C GLN A 83 4.19 14.34 -2.63
N ASN A 84 4.20 15.66 -2.64
CA ASN A 84 5.38 16.40 -3.10
C ASN A 84 6.50 16.16 -2.09
N ILE A 85 7.70 15.85 -2.62
CA ILE A 85 8.84 15.62 -1.75
C ILE A 85 9.31 16.93 -1.10
N ALA A 86 9.60 16.86 0.20
CA ALA A 86 10.19 17.97 0.92
C ALA A 86 11.63 18.23 0.43
N ARG A 87 11.94 19.50 0.15
CA ARG A 87 13.24 19.93 -0.41
C ARG A 87 13.88 21.05 0.40
N THR A 88 13.60 21.13 1.67
CA THR A 88 14.22 22.15 2.55
C THR A 88 15.71 21.94 2.64
N ASN A 89 16.14 20.70 2.85
CA ASN A 89 17.55 20.28 2.84
C ASN A 89 17.65 18.78 2.48
N SER A 90 18.87 18.26 2.34
CA SER A 90 19.09 16.85 2.00
C SER A 90 18.59 15.88 3.08
N ILE A 91 18.71 16.26 4.36
CA ILE A 91 18.28 15.43 5.50
C ILE A 91 16.75 15.36 5.53
N ASP A 92 16.05 16.49 5.32
CA ASP A 92 14.60 16.55 5.24
C ASP A 92 14.05 15.68 4.09
N THR A 93 14.74 15.70 2.95
CA THR A 93 14.40 14.83 1.82
C THR A 93 14.53 13.35 2.18
N LEU A 94 15.62 12.95 2.85
CA LEU A 94 15.81 11.57 3.30
C LEU A 94 14.77 11.16 4.35
N SER A 95 14.51 12.02 5.32
CA SER A 95 13.48 11.82 6.34
C SER A 95 12.11 11.61 5.70
N HIS A 96 11.75 12.43 4.71
CA HIS A 96 10.49 12.29 4.01
C HIS A 96 10.36 10.97 3.26
N LEU A 97 11.44 10.48 2.64
CA LEU A 97 11.47 9.18 1.94
C LEU A 97 11.39 7.98 2.88
N GLN A 98 11.81 8.15 4.13
CA GLN A 98 11.76 7.10 5.17
C GLN A 98 10.50 7.17 6.04
N ARG A 99 9.57 8.05 5.72
CA ARG A 99 8.37 8.28 6.53
C ARG A 99 7.39 7.13 6.42
N VAL A 100 6.93 6.66 7.58
CA VAL A 100 5.88 5.66 7.73
C VAL A 100 4.60 6.33 8.21
N VAL A 101 3.52 6.15 7.49
CA VAL A 101 2.23 6.76 7.78
C VAL A 101 1.24 5.70 8.23
N SER A 102 0.59 5.94 9.37
CA SER A 102 -0.53 5.12 9.83
C SER A 102 -1.78 5.39 8.97
N LEU A 103 -2.62 4.37 8.80
CA LEU A 103 -3.91 4.49 8.11
C LEU A 103 -4.99 5.15 8.97
N LEU A 104 -4.72 5.35 10.25
CA LEU A 104 -5.65 6.03 11.16
C LEU A 104 -5.77 7.51 10.78
N THR A 105 -6.99 8.04 10.85
CA THR A 105 -7.23 9.46 10.64
C THR A 105 -6.70 10.27 11.83
N SER A 106 -6.10 11.43 11.54
CA SER A 106 -5.52 12.30 12.57
C SER A 106 -6.55 12.87 13.55
N THR A 107 -7.82 12.82 13.20
CA THR A 107 -8.94 13.27 14.04
C THR A 107 -9.36 12.24 15.09
N GLN A 108 -8.94 10.99 14.97
CA GLN A 108 -9.26 9.96 15.96
C GLN A 108 -8.35 10.09 17.19
N GLU A 109 -8.97 10.20 18.34
CA GLU A 109 -8.30 10.16 19.64
C GLU A 109 -7.94 8.71 20.00
N ASN A 110 -6.87 8.20 19.43
CA ASN A 110 -6.33 6.90 19.79
C ASN A 110 -4.92 7.08 20.35
N PHE A 111 -4.82 7.27 21.64
CA PHE A 111 -3.54 7.48 22.32
C PHE A 111 -2.62 6.27 22.21
N ALA A 112 -3.13 5.06 22.33
CA ALA A 112 -2.32 3.83 22.26
C ALA A 112 -1.59 3.67 20.94
N ALA A 113 -2.24 4.01 19.80
CA ALA A 113 -1.61 3.96 18.48
C ALA A 113 -0.57 5.08 18.27
N ARG A 114 -0.63 6.16 19.06
CA ARG A 114 0.29 7.30 18.98
C ARG A 114 1.47 7.17 19.93
N ALA A 115 1.28 6.43 21.02
CA ALA A 115 2.29 6.26 22.07
C ALA A 115 3.53 5.52 21.54
N LEU A 116 4.66 5.80 22.17
CA LEU A 116 5.89 5.06 21.93
C LEU A 116 5.74 3.64 22.50
N HIS A 117 5.85 2.65 21.65
CA HIS A 117 5.81 1.24 22.05
C HIS A 117 7.22 0.65 22.13
N SER A 118 7.49 -0.23 23.08
CA SER A 118 8.81 -0.85 23.26
C SER A 118 9.31 -1.57 21.99
N THR A 119 8.40 -2.11 21.18
CA THR A 119 8.72 -2.78 19.90
C THR A 119 9.08 -1.86 18.76
N HIS A 120 9.08 -0.54 18.96
CA HIS A 120 9.69 0.42 18.02
C HIS A 120 11.23 0.26 17.98
N TRP A 121 11.83 -0.27 19.02
CA TRP A 121 13.26 -0.44 19.12
C TRP A 121 13.87 -1.13 17.90
N GLY A 122 14.85 -0.51 17.28
CA GLY A 122 15.50 -0.99 16.06
C GLY A 122 14.68 -0.92 14.77
N ARG A 123 13.43 -0.45 14.83
CA ARG A 123 12.53 -0.35 13.67
C ARG A 123 12.17 1.08 13.33
N LEU A 124 11.70 1.82 14.31
CA LEU A 124 11.25 3.21 14.12
C LEU A 124 12.01 4.14 15.05
N CYS A 125 12.26 5.36 14.58
CA CYS A 125 12.87 6.40 15.40
C CYS A 125 11.93 6.77 16.56
N PRO A 126 12.39 6.74 17.83
CA PRO A 126 11.53 7.03 18.96
C PRO A 126 11.22 8.52 19.13
N VAL A 127 11.96 9.40 18.47
CA VAL A 127 11.88 10.85 18.64
C VAL A 127 11.25 11.53 17.44
N GLU A 128 11.52 11.06 16.23
CA GLU A 128 11.12 11.72 15.00
C GLU A 128 9.63 11.48 14.71
N THR A 129 8.81 12.47 15.03
CA THR A 129 7.38 12.53 14.72
C THR A 129 6.95 13.98 14.58
N PRO A 130 6.00 14.32 13.69
CA PRO A 130 5.51 15.69 13.56
C PRO A 130 4.75 16.15 14.81
N GLU A 131 4.76 17.46 15.05
CA GLU A 131 3.94 18.10 16.07
C GLU A 131 2.48 18.26 15.61
N GLY A 132 1.57 18.48 16.55
CA GLY A 132 0.16 18.74 16.30
C GLY A 132 -0.68 17.49 16.08
N THR A 133 -1.75 17.58 15.31
CA THR A 133 -2.75 16.52 15.12
C THR A 133 -2.20 15.19 14.59
N PRO A 134 -1.16 15.14 13.72
CA PRO A 134 -0.62 13.88 13.21
C PRO A 134 0.45 13.24 14.12
N ILE A 135 0.67 13.77 15.33
CA ILE A 135 1.66 13.25 16.28
C ILE A 135 1.50 11.76 16.50
N GLY A 136 2.59 10.99 16.44
CA GLY A 136 2.61 9.55 16.64
C GLY A 136 2.01 8.71 15.50
N LEU A 137 1.25 9.32 14.57
CA LEU A 137 0.69 8.61 13.39
C LEU A 137 1.61 8.66 12.17
N ARG A 138 2.49 9.63 12.12
CA ARG A 138 3.59 9.71 11.16
C ARG A 138 4.89 9.43 11.91
N LYS A 139 5.61 8.42 11.47
CA LYS A 139 6.83 7.94 12.08
C LYS A 139 7.91 7.84 11.02
N ASN A 140 9.15 7.70 11.43
CA ASN A 140 10.27 7.53 10.51
C ASN A 140 11.02 6.24 10.83
N LEU A 141 11.58 5.61 9.81
CA LEU A 141 12.40 4.42 9.99
C LEU A 141 13.68 4.76 10.76
N SER A 142 14.14 3.85 11.58
CA SER A 142 15.45 4.01 12.25
C SER A 142 16.59 3.92 11.23
N MET A 143 17.75 4.49 11.54
CA MET A 143 18.88 4.58 10.60
C MET A 143 19.38 3.23 10.08
N LEU A 144 19.37 2.20 10.92
CA LEU A 144 19.84 0.86 10.58
C LEU A 144 18.69 -0.11 10.28
N PHE A 145 17.53 0.40 9.95
CA PHE A 145 16.37 -0.42 9.63
C PHE A 145 16.54 -1.09 8.27
N GLU A 146 16.33 -2.39 8.25
CA GLU A 146 16.29 -3.17 7.01
C GLU A 146 14.88 -3.75 6.81
N ILE A 147 14.36 -3.61 5.61
CA ILE A 147 13.08 -4.23 5.22
C ILE A 147 13.37 -5.66 4.78
N SER A 148 12.83 -6.63 5.51
CA SER A 148 12.93 -8.02 5.12
C SER A 148 12.18 -8.24 3.79
N ARG A 149 12.87 -8.83 2.83
CA ARG A 149 12.28 -9.24 1.55
C ARG A 149 12.17 -10.75 1.53
N GLU A 150 11.06 -11.25 1.03
CA GLU A 150 10.94 -12.68 0.74
C GLU A 150 12.01 -13.07 -0.28
N ARG A 151 12.97 -13.87 0.16
CA ARG A 151 14.05 -14.41 -0.69
C ARG A 151 13.96 -15.92 -0.84
N THR A 152 13.00 -16.53 -0.16
CA THR A 152 12.87 -17.99 -0.15
C THR A 152 11.88 -18.40 -1.24
N ALA A 153 12.35 -19.21 -2.20
CA ALA A 153 11.46 -19.77 -3.23
C ALA A 153 10.38 -20.65 -2.59
N ASP A 154 9.14 -20.56 -3.09
CA ASP A 154 7.97 -21.30 -2.58
C ASP A 154 8.23 -22.80 -2.50
N GLU A 155 8.97 -23.35 -3.46
CA GLU A 155 9.36 -24.77 -3.47
C GLU A 155 10.21 -25.18 -2.27
N LYS A 156 11.09 -24.27 -1.79
CA LYS A 156 11.92 -24.54 -0.62
C LYS A 156 11.11 -24.51 0.67
N ILE A 157 10.14 -23.60 0.75
CA ILE A 157 9.19 -23.53 1.86
C ILE A 157 8.33 -24.78 1.87
N ARG A 158 7.79 -25.19 0.72
CA ARG A 158 6.99 -26.40 0.58
C ARG A 158 7.75 -27.65 1.05
N LYS A 159 8.99 -27.85 0.62
CA LYS A 159 9.83 -28.96 1.07
C LYS A 159 10.05 -28.99 2.58
N ILE A 160 10.27 -27.80 3.19
CA ILE A 160 10.42 -27.69 4.64
C ILE A 160 9.12 -28.08 5.36
N LEU A 161 7.97 -27.60 4.87
CA LEU A 161 6.66 -27.90 5.44
C LEU A 161 6.31 -29.39 5.29
N GLU A 162 6.56 -29.98 4.14
CA GLU A 162 6.37 -31.42 3.89
C GLU A 162 7.27 -32.26 4.78
N GLY A 163 8.54 -31.85 4.99
CA GLY A 163 9.47 -32.48 5.91
C GLY A 163 9.02 -32.42 7.38
N ASN A 164 8.24 -31.41 7.74
CA ASN A 164 7.62 -31.24 9.07
C ASN A 164 6.22 -31.87 9.18
N GLY A 165 5.81 -32.68 8.23
CA GLY A 165 4.58 -33.46 8.28
C GLY A 165 3.35 -32.83 7.66
N LEU A 166 3.49 -31.70 6.93
CA LEU A 166 2.40 -31.16 6.13
C LEU A 166 2.11 -32.09 4.96
N LYS A 167 0.89 -32.61 4.85
CA LYS A 167 0.45 -33.40 3.71
C LYS A 167 -0.34 -32.50 2.75
N PRO A 168 -0.06 -32.52 1.43
CA PRO A 168 -0.90 -31.82 0.48
C PRO A 168 -2.32 -32.38 0.53
N VAL A 169 -3.32 -31.52 0.52
CA VAL A 169 -4.72 -31.93 0.37
C VAL A 169 -4.91 -32.28 -1.10
N VAL A 170 -5.23 -33.54 -1.37
CA VAL A 170 -5.54 -34.07 -2.70
C VAL A 170 -6.95 -33.65 -3.10
#